data_eff8dfb2c70a68ea3d524e880c40c953
#
_entry.id   eff8dfb2c70a68ea3d524e880c40c953
#
_cell.length_a   1.000
_cell.length_b   1.000
_cell.length_c   1.000
_cell.angle_alpha   90.00
_cell.angle_beta   90.00
_cell.angle_gamma   90.00
#
_symmetry.space_group_name_H-M   'P 1'
#
loop_
_entity.id
_entity.type
_entity.pdbx_description
1 polymer ?
#
loop_
_entity_poly.entity_id
_entity_poly.type
_entity_poly.pdbx_seq_one_letter_code
_entity_poly.pdbx_strand_id
1 'polypeptide(L)'
;ELLNALQKSFVMNLKGRFEDGVVEIYKQLTGSRFPFDEQDFRNKLAPIVEHGNNPFALHGAAIGASPDRTSRLSEINVPTLVIHGTEDAILPLDHGIALADGIKNSARMIMDRVGHEIPEQLYSEIVNAIVENIKRAS
;
A
#
# COMPACT_ATOMS: atom_id res chain seq x y z
N GLU A 1 6.34 -11.42 -10.81
CA GLU A 1 5.61 -12.20 -9.78
C GLU A 1 4.21 -11.66 -9.57
N LEU A 2 4.01 -10.36 -9.31
CA LEU A 2 2.70 -9.74 -9.12
C LEU A 2 1.73 -9.98 -10.29
N LEU A 3 2.17 -9.85 -11.55
CA LEU A 3 1.33 -10.10 -12.72
C LEU A 3 0.79 -11.54 -12.75
N ASN A 4 1.61 -12.52 -12.35
CA ASN A 4 1.18 -13.91 -12.26
C ASN A 4 0.16 -14.11 -11.14
N ALA A 5 0.32 -13.41 -10.00
CA ALA A 5 -0.65 -13.44 -8.90
C ALA A 5 -1.99 -12.82 -9.33
N LEU A 6 -1.98 -11.73 -10.06
CA LEU A 6 -3.18 -11.10 -10.62
C LEU A 6 -3.92 -12.02 -11.61
N GLN A 7 -3.18 -12.71 -12.49
CA GLN A 7 -3.78 -13.68 -13.41
C GLN A 7 -4.40 -14.87 -12.66
N LYS A 8 -3.71 -15.42 -11.66
CA LYS A 8 -4.25 -16.49 -10.81
C LYS A 8 -5.50 -16.03 -10.07
N SER A 9 -5.47 -14.85 -9.46
CA SER A 9 -6.60 -14.25 -8.75
C SER A 9 -7.83 -14.12 -9.64
N PHE A 10 -7.66 -13.65 -10.89
CA PHE A 10 -8.73 -13.55 -11.85
C PHE A 10 -9.36 -14.92 -12.15
N VAL A 11 -8.55 -15.96 -12.40
CA VAL A 11 -9.03 -17.33 -12.64
C VAL A 11 -9.74 -17.91 -11.41
N MET A 12 -9.23 -17.62 -10.20
CA MET A 12 -9.86 -18.07 -8.96
C MET A 12 -11.21 -17.40 -8.75
N ASN A 13 -11.34 -16.10 -9.04
CA ASN A 13 -12.59 -15.36 -8.95
C ASN A 13 -13.65 -15.94 -9.91
N LEU A 14 -13.29 -16.27 -11.14
CA LEU A 14 -14.18 -16.95 -12.11
C LEU A 14 -14.69 -18.31 -11.60
N LYS A 15 -13.95 -18.95 -10.71
CA LYS A 15 -14.30 -20.23 -10.06
C LYS A 15 -15.01 -20.06 -8.71
N GLY A 16 -15.43 -18.86 -8.34
CA GLY A 16 -16.05 -18.57 -7.05
C GLY A 16 -15.08 -18.63 -5.87
N ARG A 17 -13.76 -18.53 -6.11
CA ARG A 17 -12.69 -18.57 -5.09
C ARG A 17 -12.07 -17.18 -4.91
N PHE A 18 -12.92 -16.18 -4.66
CA PHE A 18 -12.49 -14.78 -4.55
C PHE A 18 -11.44 -14.57 -3.46
N GLU A 19 -11.67 -15.10 -2.26
CA GLU A 19 -10.74 -14.95 -1.13
C GLU A 19 -9.35 -15.50 -1.42
N ASP A 20 -9.27 -16.68 -2.04
CA ASP A 20 -7.99 -17.28 -2.43
C ASP A 20 -7.24 -16.39 -3.43
N GLY A 21 -7.97 -15.78 -4.34
CA GLY A 21 -7.41 -14.83 -5.30
C GLY A 21 -6.84 -13.59 -4.61
N VAL A 22 -7.52 -13.07 -3.59
CA VAL A 22 -7.05 -11.94 -2.78
C VAL A 22 -5.80 -12.34 -2.00
N VAL A 23 -5.78 -13.51 -1.38
CA VAL A 23 -4.60 -14.03 -0.65
C VAL A 23 -3.37 -14.10 -1.56
N GLU A 24 -3.49 -14.62 -2.79
CA GLU A 24 -2.36 -14.70 -3.72
C GLU A 24 -1.78 -13.32 -4.09
N ILE A 25 -2.63 -12.30 -4.21
CA ILE A 25 -2.19 -10.92 -4.44
C ILE A 25 -1.43 -10.40 -3.21
N TYR A 26 -2.02 -10.52 -2.02
CA TYR A 26 -1.44 -9.95 -0.80
C TYR A 26 -0.12 -10.59 -0.41
N LYS A 27 0.11 -11.87 -0.73
CA LYS A 27 1.44 -12.50 -0.61
C LYS A 27 2.54 -11.74 -1.38
N GLN A 28 2.19 -11.10 -2.49
CA GLN A 28 3.14 -10.32 -3.28
C GLN A 28 3.29 -8.88 -2.77
N LEU A 29 2.34 -8.42 -1.95
CA LEU A 29 2.31 -7.06 -1.43
C LEU A 29 2.99 -6.89 -0.07
N THR A 30 3.29 -7.99 0.62
CA THR A 30 3.83 -7.96 1.99
C THR A 30 5.31 -7.57 2.05
N GLY A 31 6.10 -7.94 1.03
CA GLY A 31 7.56 -7.84 1.08
C GLY A 31 8.20 -9.00 1.85
N SER A 32 9.52 -8.97 2.03
CA SER A 32 10.28 -10.09 2.60
C SER A 32 10.72 -9.90 4.06
N ARG A 33 10.42 -8.73 4.66
CA ARG A 33 10.86 -8.42 6.04
C ARG A 33 10.20 -9.30 7.09
N PHE A 34 8.92 -9.61 6.91
CA PHE A 34 8.13 -10.46 7.80
C PHE A 34 7.44 -11.57 7.00
N PRO A 35 7.28 -12.76 7.56
CA PRO A 35 6.54 -13.82 6.90
C PRO A 35 5.06 -13.42 6.75
N PHE A 36 4.45 -13.75 5.60
CA PHE A 36 3.02 -13.58 5.40
C PHE A 36 2.26 -14.64 6.19
N ASP A 37 1.44 -14.21 7.15
CA ASP A 37 0.53 -15.09 7.89
C ASP A 37 -0.81 -15.18 7.14
N GLU A 38 -0.99 -16.24 6.36
CA GLU A 38 -2.19 -16.46 5.58
C GLU A 38 -3.44 -16.63 6.45
N GLN A 39 -3.32 -17.31 7.60
CA GLN A 39 -4.47 -17.55 8.45
C GLN A 39 -4.96 -16.27 9.11
N ASP A 40 -4.05 -15.46 9.63
CA ASP A 40 -4.38 -14.16 10.18
C ASP A 40 -4.98 -13.23 9.11
N PHE A 41 -4.39 -13.22 7.92
CA PHE A 41 -4.92 -12.43 6.80
C PHE A 41 -6.35 -12.85 6.42
N ARG A 42 -6.63 -14.15 6.33
CA ARG A 42 -7.99 -14.65 6.05
C ARG A 42 -8.99 -14.25 7.12
N ASN A 43 -8.60 -14.29 8.38
CA ASN A 43 -9.46 -13.84 9.48
C ASN A 43 -9.83 -12.35 9.37
N LYS A 44 -8.90 -11.52 8.93
CA LYS A 44 -9.11 -10.08 8.69
C LYS A 44 -9.93 -9.81 7.42
N LEU A 45 -9.79 -10.65 6.40
CA LEU A 45 -10.51 -10.53 5.14
C LEU A 45 -11.98 -10.92 5.25
N ALA A 46 -12.31 -11.93 6.07
CA ALA A 46 -13.66 -12.49 6.18
C ALA A 46 -14.76 -11.43 6.39
N PRO A 47 -14.67 -10.51 7.37
CA PRO A 47 -15.71 -9.50 7.57
C PRO A 47 -15.82 -8.51 6.39
N ILE A 48 -14.75 -8.28 5.63
CA ILE A 48 -14.78 -7.41 4.44
C ILE A 48 -15.58 -8.09 3.33
N VAL A 49 -15.38 -9.38 3.14
CA VAL A 49 -16.10 -10.18 2.14
C VAL A 49 -17.58 -10.30 2.48
N GLU A 50 -17.92 -10.52 3.75
CA GLU A 50 -19.32 -10.59 4.23
C GLU A 50 -20.10 -9.29 3.95
N HIS A 51 -19.45 -8.13 4.01
CA HIS A 51 -20.08 -6.85 3.69
C HIS A 51 -20.30 -6.62 2.18
N GLY A 52 -19.89 -7.57 1.32
CA GLY A 52 -20.11 -7.50 -0.11
C GLY A 52 -19.30 -6.38 -0.81
N ASN A 53 -18.35 -5.77 -0.12
CA ASN A 53 -17.47 -4.78 -0.72
C ASN A 53 -16.41 -5.47 -1.59
N ASN A 54 -16.40 -5.12 -2.89
CA ASN A 54 -15.26 -5.38 -3.75
C ASN A 54 -14.36 -4.12 -3.76
N PRO A 55 -13.34 -4.03 -2.89
CA PRO A 55 -12.51 -2.83 -2.76
C PRO A 55 -11.71 -2.51 -4.03
N PHE A 56 -11.59 -3.47 -4.95
CA PHE A 56 -10.76 -3.33 -6.15
C PHE A 56 -11.53 -2.83 -7.38
N ALA A 57 -12.87 -2.91 -7.39
CA ALA A 57 -13.66 -2.74 -8.61
C ALA A 57 -13.58 -1.33 -9.21
N LEU A 58 -13.41 -0.28 -8.41
CA LEU A 58 -13.44 1.11 -8.89
C LEU A 58 -12.12 1.87 -8.66
N HIS A 59 -11.24 1.37 -7.79
CA HIS A 59 -10.01 2.06 -7.43
C HIS A 59 -9.06 2.22 -8.61
N GLY A 60 -8.81 1.16 -9.36
CA GLY A 60 -7.95 1.20 -10.55
C GLY A 60 -8.48 2.13 -11.64
N ALA A 61 -9.81 2.17 -11.84
CA ALA A 61 -10.45 3.09 -12.78
C ALA A 61 -10.29 4.56 -12.35
N ALA A 62 -10.43 4.85 -11.06
CA ALA A 62 -10.24 6.20 -10.52
C ALA A 62 -8.78 6.67 -10.66
N ILE A 63 -7.81 5.79 -10.40
CA ILE A 63 -6.38 6.10 -10.61
C ILE A 63 -6.10 6.40 -12.08
N GLY A 64 -6.56 5.54 -13.00
CA GLY A 64 -6.34 5.71 -14.44
C GLY A 64 -6.98 6.97 -15.02
N ALA A 65 -8.07 7.47 -14.43
CA ALA A 65 -8.73 8.71 -14.82
C ALA A 65 -8.12 9.97 -14.18
N SER A 66 -7.20 9.82 -13.21
CA SER A 66 -6.58 10.96 -12.52
C SER A 66 -5.47 11.56 -13.38
N PRO A 67 -5.42 12.90 -13.54
CA PRO A 67 -4.35 13.56 -14.26
C PRO A 67 -3.03 13.49 -13.48
N ASP A 68 -1.92 13.62 -14.19
CA ASP A 68 -0.61 13.81 -13.55
C ASP A 68 -0.61 15.10 -12.71
N ARG A 69 -0.18 15.00 -11.45
CA ARG A 69 -0.11 16.10 -10.48
C ARG A 69 1.31 16.34 -9.99
N THR A 70 2.30 15.74 -10.60
CA THR A 70 3.71 15.83 -10.17
C THR A 70 4.19 17.27 -10.11
N SER A 71 3.82 18.10 -11.10
CA SER A 71 4.19 19.52 -11.14
C SER A 71 3.58 20.35 -10.01
N ARG A 72 2.54 19.84 -9.35
CA ARG A 72 1.83 20.53 -8.26
C ARG A 72 2.29 20.11 -6.86
N LEU A 73 3.23 19.18 -6.72
CA LEU A 73 3.73 18.75 -5.42
C LEU A 73 4.33 19.91 -4.62
N SER A 74 4.96 20.86 -5.29
CA SER A 74 5.52 22.06 -4.67
C SER A 74 4.50 23.04 -4.09
N GLU A 75 3.21 22.87 -4.40
CA GLU A 75 2.09 23.65 -3.83
C GLU A 75 1.70 23.16 -2.42
N ILE A 76 2.13 21.95 -2.05
CA ILE A 76 1.88 21.38 -0.72
C ILE A 76 2.82 22.05 0.29
N ASN A 77 2.23 22.82 1.22
CA ASN A 77 2.98 23.61 2.18
C ASN A 77 2.86 23.09 3.63
N VAL A 78 2.07 22.05 3.85
CA VAL A 78 1.92 21.42 5.17
C VAL A 78 3.03 20.39 5.40
N PRO A 79 3.47 20.15 6.66
CA PRO A 79 4.38 19.06 6.96
C PRO A 79 3.82 17.73 6.48
N THR A 80 4.57 17.04 5.65
CA THR A 80 4.16 15.81 5.00
C THR A 80 5.12 14.69 5.36
N LEU A 81 4.60 13.51 5.72
CA LEU A 81 5.39 12.29 5.89
C LEU A 81 5.07 11.32 4.76
N VAL A 82 6.07 10.97 3.99
CA VAL A 82 5.99 9.93 2.94
C VAL A 82 6.52 8.63 3.52
N ILE A 83 5.67 7.60 3.56
CA ILE A 83 6.02 6.26 4.05
C ILE A 83 6.01 5.32 2.85
N HIS A 84 7.09 4.55 2.64
CA HIS A 84 7.21 3.67 1.49
C HIS A 84 8.07 2.44 1.79
N GLY A 85 7.67 1.28 1.28
CA GLY A 85 8.45 0.04 1.39
C GLY A 85 9.42 -0.15 0.23
N THR A 86 10.62 -0.68 0.49
CA THR A 86 11.62 -0.90 -0.58
C THR A 86 11.26 -2.03 -1.54
N GLU A 87 10.36 -2.92 -1.14
CA GLU A 87 9.87 -4.05 -1.95
C GLU A 87 8.40 -3.87 -2.38
N ASP A 88 7.93 -2.63 -2.49
CA ASP A 88 6.59 -2.35 -3.00
C ASP A 88 6.47 -2.82 -4.46
N ALA A 89 5.62 -3.84 -4.66
CA ALA A 89 5.43 -4.47 -5.97
C ALA A 89 4.44 -3.70 -6.87
N ILE A 90 3.70 -2.73 -6.32
CA ILE A 90 2.73 -1.90 -7.07
C ILE A 90 3.36 -0.57 -7.46
N LEU A 91 3.95 0.12 -6.49
CA LEU A 91 4.56 1.43 -6.68
C LEU A 91 6.06 1.32 -6.39
N PRO A 92 6.92 1.36 -7.41
CA PRO A 92 8.36 1.35 -7.22
C PRO A 92 8.83 2.44 -6.24
N LEU A 93 9.89 2.17 -5.48
CA LEU A 93 10.45 3.07 -4.46
C LEU A 93 10.68 4.49 -4.99
N ASP A 94 11.07 4.63 -6.25
CA ASP A 94 11.30 5.92 -6.89
C ASP A 94 10.08 6.84 -6.87
N HIS A 95 8.86 6.29 -6.86
CA HIS A 95 7.63 7.07 -6.74
C HIS A 95 7.53 7.71 -5.35
N GLY A 96 7.83 6.97 -4.28
CA GLY A 96 7.85 7.51 -2.91
C GLY A 96 8.95 8.57 -2.74
N ILE A 97 10.12 8.34 -3.33
CA ILE A 97 11.22 9.30 -3.33
C ILE A 97 10.82 10.58 -4.07
N ALA A 98 10.23 10.45 -5.27
CA ALA A 98 9.79 11.60 -6.06
C ALA A 98 8.71 12.44 -5.33
N LEU A 99 7.78 11.79 -4.63
CA LEU A 99 6.82 12.51 -3.78
C LEU A 99 7.53 13.29 -2.67
N ALA A 100 8.45 12.65 -1.96
CA ALA A 100 9.17 13.31 -0.86
C ALA A 100 10.05 14.47 -1.36
N ASP A 101 10.69 14.31 -2.48
CA ASP A 101 11.56 15.34 -3.07
C ASP A 101 10.75 16.50 -3.69
N GLY A 102 9.54 16.22 -4.19
CA GLY A 102 8.66 17.24 -4.78
C GLY A 102 7.93 18.11 -3.77
N ILE A 103 7.76 17.64 -2.52
CA ILE A 103 7.05 18.37 -1.46
C ILE A 103 8.05 19.07 -0.55
N LYS A 104 8.01 20.43 -0.50
CA LYS A 104 9.01 21.26 0.20
C LYS A 104 9.22 20.92 1.68
N ASN A 105 8.17 20.60 2.40
CA ASN A 105 8.20 20.31 3.85
C ASN A 105 7.91 18.84 4.13
N SER A 106 8.55 17.96 3.38
CA SER A 106 8.40 16.52 3.55
C SER A 106 9.47 15.91 4.46
N ALA A 107 9.08 14.83 5.13
CA ALA A 107 9.96 13.83 5.70
C ALA A 107 9.69 12.50 5.01
N ARG A 108 10.63 11.58 5.02
CA ARG A 108 10.44 10.23 4.46
C ARG A 108 10.81 9.15 5.47
N MET A 109 9.99 8.11 5.47
CA MET A 109 10.22 6.88 6.21
C MET A 109 10.26 5.73 5.19
N ILE A 110 11.46 5.28 4.85
CA ILE A 110 11.67 4.16 3.94
C ILE A 110 11.84 2.89 4.76
N MET A 111 10.95 1.92 4.53
CA MET A 111 10.91 0.67 5.27
C MET A 111 11.60 -0.44 4.46
N ASP A 112 12.77 -0.87 4.96
CA ASP A 112 13.57 -1.91 4.29
C ASP A 112 12.83 -3.24 4.25
N ARG A 113 12.82 -3.89 3.07
CA ARG A 113 12.18 -5.17 2.76
C ARG A 113 10.68 -5.25 3.09
N VAL A 114 10.01 -4.12 3.16
CA VAL A 114 8.55 -4.01 3.30
C VAL A 114 7.95 -3.79 1.92
N GLY A 115 6.80 -4.40 1.66
CA GLY A 115 6.06 -4.24 0.42
C GLY A 115 5.08 -3.06 0.46
N HIS A 116 3.95 -3.23 -0.25
CA HIS A 116 2.86 -2.24 -0.28
C HIS A 116 2.02 -2.28 1.00
N GLU A 117 1.91 -3.46 1.61
CA GLU A 117 1.19 -3.66 2.87
C GLU A 117 2.03 -3.24 4.07
N ILE A 118 1.39 -2.56 5.01
CA ILE A 118 2.03 -2.14 6.26
C ILE A 118 1.92 -3.27 7.28
N PRO A 119 3.04 -3.90 7.68
CA PRO A 119 3.00 -4.98 8.64
C PRO A 119 2.74 -4.45 10.06
N GLU A 120 1.93 -5.17 10.84
CA GLU A 120 1.55 -4.79 12.21
C GLU A 120 2.76 -4.60 13.12
N GLN A 121 3.83 -5.36 12.89
CA GLN A 121 5.09 -5.25 13.63
C GLN A 121 5.71 -3.85 13.56
N LEU A 122 5.35 -3.04 12.57
CA LEU A 122 5.83 -1.68 12.38
C LEU A 122 4.84 -0.60 12.82
N TYR A 123 3.65 -0.95 13.30
CA TYR A 123 2.63 0.05 13.67
C TYR A 123 3.13 1.07 14.69
N SER A 124 3.84 0.62 15.73
CA SER A 124 4.38 1.55 16.74
C SER A 124 5.40 2.52 16.15
N GLU A 125 6.27 2.06 15.26
CA GLU A 125 7.27 2.89 14.59
C GLU A 125 6.60 3.91 13.66
N ILE A 126 5.60 3.47 12.90
CA ILE A 126 4.83 4.33 11.98
C ILE A 126 4.03 5.37 12.75
N VAL A 127 3.33 4.96 13.82
CA VAL A 127 2.57 5.89 14.68
C VAL A 127 3.49 6.96 15.26
N ASN A 128 4.67 6.59 15.75
CA ASN A 128 5.65 7.54 16.24
C ASN A 128 6.09 8.54 15.15
N ALA A 129 6.37 8.05 13.95
CA ALA A 129 6.74 8.91 12.82
C ALA A 129 5.60 9.88 12.43
N ILE A 130 4.34 9.42 12.47
CA ILE A 130 3.16 10.25 12.24
C ILE A 130 3.05 11.33 13.32
N VAL A 131 3.19 10.96 14.60
CA VAL A 131 3.14 11.90 15.73
C VAL A 131 4.23 12.96 15.63
N GLU A 132 5.46 12.56 15.28
CA GLU A 132 6.55 13.53 15.06
C GLU A 132 6.26 14.46 13.87
N ASN A 133 5.66 13.95 12.80
CA ASN A 133 5.27 14.79 11.68
C ASN A 133 4.17 15.81 12.07
N ILE A 134 3.21 15.41 12.90
CA ILE A 134 2.17 16.32 13.43
C ILE A 134 2.79 17.47 14.23
N LYS A 135 3.79 17.19 15.08
CA LYS A 135 4.50 18.21 15.86
C LYS A 135 5.23 19.23 15.00
N ARG A 136 5.59 18.89 13.77
CA ARG A 136 6.20 19.83 12.81
C ARG A 136 5.21 20.88 12.29
N ALA A 137 3.90 20.66 12.47
CA ALA A 137 2.84 21.58 12.05
C ALA A 137 2.43 22.58 13.15
N SER A 138 3.00 22.46 14.36
CA SER A 138 2.63 23.24 15.54
C SER A 138 3.52 24.48 15.73
#